data_1a249d27720b34266eaeceab35e63422
#
_entry.id   1a249d27720b34266eaeceab35e63422
#
_cell.length_a   1.000
_cell.length_b   1.000
_cell.length_c   1.000
_cell.angle_alpha   90.00
_cell.angle_beta   90.00
_cell.angle_gamma   90.00
#
_symmetry.space_group_name_H-M   'P 1'
#
loop_
_entity.id
_entity.type
_entity.pdbx_description
1 polymer ?
#
loop_
_entity_poly.entity_id
_entity_poly.type
_entity_poly.pdbx_seq_one_letter_code
_entity_poly.pdbx_strand_id
1 'polypeptide(L)'
;MSDLTKRALEQSLKNLLLQKPLHKITISDIADDCGINRMTFYYHFKDIYDLVEWSCQEDAAKALAGKKTYETWQQGFEQIFEAVLANKPFIMNVYHSVSREQVETYLYKLTYDLLEGVVEEQAAGMSVRPEDKAFIANVYKYAFVGLMLDWIKHDMKGDPREIIDRLDRVIHGSVAAALDRFRVDKPASNPGV
;
A
#
# COMPACT_ATOMS: atom_id res chain seq x y z
N MET A 1 17.03 20.10 2.28
CA MET A 1 17.10 20.33 0.80
C MET A 1 16.73 19.10 -0.01
N SER A 2 17.16 17.91 0.35
CA SER A 2 16.86 16.67 -0.39
C SER A 2 15.35 16.37 -0.57
N ASP A 3 14.54 16.57 0.45
CA ASP A 3 13.11 16.26 0.43
C ASP A 3 12.29 17.23 -0.43
N LEU A 4 12.65 18.52 -0.45
CA LEU A 4 12.00 19.53 -1.29
C LEU A 4 12.19 19.21 -2.79
N THR A 5 13.39 18.78 -3.19
CA THR A 5 13.69 18.41 -4.57
C THR A 5 12.91 17.15 -4.98
N LYS A 6 12.83 16.14 -4.12
CA LYS A 6 12.01 14.95 -4.39
C LYS A 6 10.54 15.28 -4.61
N ARG A 7 9.98 16.18 -3.78
CA ARG A 7 8.59 16.63 -3.94
C ARG A 7 8.37 17.44 -5.21
N ALA A 8 9.34 18.27 -5.62
CA ALA A 8 9.26 18.97 -6.89
C ALA A 8 9.25 17.99 -8.08
N LEU A 9 10.12 16.98 -8.05
CA LEU A 9 10.16 15.92 -9.07
C LEU A 9 8.86 15.11 -9.11
N GLU A 10 8.28 14.76 -7.95
CA GLU A 10 6.99 14.10 -7.84
C GLU A 10 5.88 14.95 -8.47
N GLN A 11 5.80 16.23 -8.11
CA GLN A 11 4.77 17.13 -8.63
C GLN A 11 4.88 17.29 -10.13
N SER A 12 6.10 17.44 -10.67
CA SER A 12 6.34 17.50 -12.11
C SER A 12 5.89 16.22 -12.80
N LEU A 13 6.24 15.05 -12.27
CA LEU A 13 5.77 13.76 -12.80
C LEU A 13 4.24 13.71 -12.85
N LYS A 14 3.56 14.06 -11.74
CA LYS A 14 2.09 14.07 -11.66
C LYS A 14 1.47 15.02 -12.68
N ASN A 15 2.04 16.20 -12.90
CA ASN A 15 1.59 17.18 -13.88
C ASN A 15 1.77 16.66 -15.33
N LEU A 16 2.91 16.06 -15.62
CA LEU A 16 3.20 15.49 -16.95
C LEU A 16 2.29 14.30 -17.27
N LEU A 17 1.91 13.51 -16.28
CA LEU A 17 0.99 12.37 -16.43
C LEU A 17 -0.45 12.79 -16.76
N LEU A 18 -0.83 14.04 -16.52
CA LEU A 18 -2.10 14.60 -17.01
C LEU A 18 -2.07 14.90 -18.51
N GLN A 19 -0.88 15.00 -19.13
CA GLN A 19 -0.70 15.41 -20.52
C GLN A 19 -0.32 14.25 -21.43
N LYS A 20 0.45 13.28 -20.92
CA LYS A 20 0.96 12.15 -21.70
C LYS A 20 1.16 10.89 -20.82
N PRO A 21 1.08 9.70 -21.42
CA PRO A 21 1.26 8.45 -20.69
C PRO A 21 2.71 8.29 -20.19
N LEU A 22 2.90 7.54 -19.08
CA LEU A 22 4.18 7.36 -18.39
C LEU A 22 5.32 6.93 -19.33
N HIS A 23 5.05 6.00 -20.27
CA HIS A 23 6.07 5.50 -21.20
C HIS A 23 6.58 6.55 -22.21
N LYS A 24 5.92 7.72 -22.32
CA LYS A 24 6.33 8.87 -23.14
C LYS A 24 6.99 9.98 -22.31
N ILE A 25 7.06 9.84 -21.00
CA ILE A 25 7.73 10.79 -20.12
C ILE A 25 9.19 10.41 -20.00
N THR A 26 10.07 11.38 -20.19
CA THR A 26 11.52 11.21 -20.02
C THR A 26 12.02 11.93 -18.77
N ILE A 27 13.20 11.52 -18.27
CA ILE A 27 13.86 12.23 -17.18
C ILE A 27 14.17 13.68 -17.57
N SER A 28 14.42 13.94 -18.86
CA SER A 28 14.60 15.32 -19.35
C SER A 28 13.32 16.13 -19.20
N ASP A 29 12.16 15.58 -19.56
CA ASP A 29 10.89 16.29 -19.40
C ASP A 29 10.66 16.72 -17.94
N ILE A 30 10.93 15.81 -16.99
CA ILE A 30 10.77 16.08 -15.55
C ILE A 30 11.78 17.12 -15.06
N ALA A 31 13.05 16.99 -15.47
CA ALA A 31 14.11 17.89 -15.08
C ALA A 31 13.90 19.31 -15.62
N ASP A 32 13.48 19.42 -16.89
CA ASP A 32 13.19 20.70 -17.55
C ASP A 32 11.99 21.40 -16.91
N ASP A 33 10.90 20.64 -16.60
CA ASP A 33 9.71 21.16 -15.91
C ASP A 33 10.02 21.65 -14.47
N CYS A 34 10.97 21.01 -13.80
CA CYS A 34 11.46 21.43 -12.48
C CYS A 34 12.52 22.55 -12.54
N GLY A 35 13.07 22.88 -13.70
CA GLY A 35 14.18 23.82 -13.86
C GLY A 35 15.50 23.32 -13.23
N ILE A 36 15.74 22.00 -13.23
CA ILE A 36 16.93 21.37 -12.65
C ILE A 36 17.73 20.60 -13.70
N ASN A 37 18.98 20.25 -13.36
CA ASN A 37 19.80 19.38 -14.19
C ASN A 37 19.37 17.92 -14.04
N ARG A 38 19.43 17.12 -15.12
CA ARG A 38 19.23 15.66 -15.11
C ARG A 38 20.09 14.92 -14.10
N MET A 39 21.31 15.39 -13.81
CA MET A 39 22.16 14.80 -12.77
C MET A 39 21.55 14.96 -11.38
N THR A 40 20.79 16.02 -11.14
CA THR A 40 20.04 16.22 -9.89
C THR A 40 18.93 15.17 -9.73
N PHE A 41 18.26 14.79 -10.84
CA PHE A 41 17.32 13.67 -10.81
C PHE A 41 18.01 12.38 -10.38
N TYR A 42 19.12 12.00 -11.03
CA TYR A 42 19.87 10.78 -10.75
C TYR A 42 20.49 10.74 -9.36
N TYR A 43 20.69 11.88 -8.73
CA TYR A 43 21.11 11.94 -7.33
C TYR A 43 20.03 11.42 -6.37
N HIS A 44 18.75 11.53 -6.75
CA HIS A 44 17.60 11.17 -5.92
C HIS A 44 16.93 9.86 -6.31
N PHE A 45 16.88 9.57 -7.61
CA PHE A 45 16.15 8.43 -8.17
C PHE A 45 16.95 7.76 -9.28
N LYS A 46 16.92 6.44 -9.29
CA LYS A 46 17.59 5.62 -10.31
C LYS A 46 16.96 5.82 -11.70
N ASP A 47 15.63 5.85 -11.74
CA ASP A 47 14.83 6.02 -12.94
C ASP A 47 13.43 6.58 -12.59
N ILE A 48 12.57 6.73 -13.60
CA ILE A 48 11.20 7.25 -13.41
C ILE A 48 10.35 6.29 -12.55
N TYR A 49 10.58 4.99 -12.65
CA TYR A 49 9.81 4.00 -11.89
C TYR A 49 10.15 4.05 -10.40
N ASP A 50 11.41 4.33 -10.06
CA ASP A 50 11.84 4.59 -8.68
C ASP A 50 11.15 5.84 -8.10
N LEU A 51 11.01 6.91 -8.90
CA LEU A 51 10.23 8.09 -8.51
C LEU A 51 8.73 7.76 -8.35
N VAL A 52 8.15 6.93 -9.22
CA VAL A 52 6.76 6.46 -9.09
C VAL A 52 6.58 5.68 -7.79
N GLU A 53 7.46 4.73 -7.50
CA GLU A 53 7.43 3.93 -6.28
C GLU A 53 7.49 4.81 -5.04
N TRP A 54 8.44 5.73 -5.00
CA TRP A 54 8.59 6.68 -3.91
C TRP A 54 7.34 7.56 -3.73
N SER A 55 6.75 8.06 -4.82
CA SER A 55 5.52 8.86 -4.79
C SER A 55 4.35 8.07 -4.19
N CYS A 56 4.16 6.82 -4.61
CA CYS A 56 3.13 5.94 -4.05
C CYS A 56 3.33 5.70 -2.55
N GLN A 57 4.58 5.45 -2.12
CA GLN A 57 4.92 5.23 -0.71
C GLN A 57 4.66 6.47 0.14
N GLU A 58 5.04 7.67 -0.34
CA GLU A 58 4.79 8.93 0.36
C GLU A 58 3.31 9.25 0.51
N ASP A 59 2.53 9.10 -0.57
CA ASP A 59 1.08 9.34 -0.52
C ASP A 59 0.39 8.40 0.48
N ALA A 60 0.81 7.17 0.54
CA ALA A 60 0.26 6.21 1.48
C ALA A 60 0.74 6.40 2.91
N ALA A 61 2.01 6.74 3.12
CA ALA A 61 2.50 7.07 4.46
C ALA A 61 1.72 8.23 5.06
N LYS A 62 1.38 9.23 4.24
CA LYS A 62 0.50 10.35 4.64
C LYS A 62 -0.92 9.87 4.97
N ALA A 63 -1.49 9.01 4.12
CA ALA A 63 -2.82 8.48 4.33
C ALA A 63 -2.91 7.64 5.61
N LEU A 64 -1.88 6.84 5.93
CA LEU A 64 -1.85 5.94 7.08
C LEU A 64 -1.41 6.59 8.39
N ALA A 65 -1.08 7.88 8.42
CA ALA A 65 -0.56 8.55 9.61
C ALA A 65 -1.45 8.32 10.85
N GLY A 66 -0.95 7.57 11.84
CA GLY A 66 -1.63 7.28 13.12
C GLY A 66 -2.75 6.24 13.07
N LYS A 67 -2.90 5.47 11.99
CA LYS A 67 -4.02 4.53 11.80
C LYS A 67 -3.56 3.11 11.47
N LYS A 68 -2.65 2.58 12.28
CA LYS A 68 -2.05 1.25 12.10
C LYS A 68 -2.41 0.27 13.24
N THR A 69 -3.57 0.48 13.88
CA THR A 69 -4.04 -0.36 15.00
C THR A 69 -5.24 -1.19 14.58
N TYR A 70 -5.56 -2.22 15.37
CA TYR A 70 -6.76 -3.03 15.15
C TYR A 70 -8.06 -2.19 15.18
N GLU A 71 -8.13 -1.18 16.02
CA GLU A 71 -9.31 -0.31 16.10
C GLU A 71 -9.40 0.70 14.94
N THR A 72 -8.29 0.97 14.25
CA THR A 72 -8.21 2.02 13.22
C THR A 72 -7.94 1.49 11.81
N TRP A 73 -7.77 0.18 11.62
CA TRP A 73 -7.40 -0.41 10.34
C TRP A 73 -8.40 -0.09 9.22
N GLN A 74 -9.70 -0.11 9.50
CA GLN A 74 -10.74 0.25 8.53
C GLN A 74 -10.56 1.69 8.04
N GLN A 75 -10.35 2.63 8.97
CA GLN A 75 -10.07 4.03 8.65
C GLN A 75 -8.76 4.18 7.86
N GLY A 76 -7.73 3.38 8.18
CA GLY A 76 -6.48 3.34 7.44
C GLY A 76 -6.68 2.89 6.00
N PHE A 77 -7.47 1.84 5.78
CA PHE A 77 -7.81 1.38 4.43
C PHE A 77 -8.68 2.36 3.67
N GLU A 78 -9.70 2.94 4.30
CA GLU A 78 -10.53 4.00 3.71
C GLU A 78 -9.65 5.13 3.18
N GLN A 79 -8.70 5.59 3.99
CA GLN A 79 -7.76 6.65 3.59
C GLN A 79 -6.82 6.24 2.45
N ILE A 80 -6.40 4.97 2.37
CA ILE A 80 -5.64 4.49 1.21
C ILE A 80 -6.51 4.53 -0.05
N PHE A 81 -7.75 4.04 0.02
CA PHE A 81 -8.68 4.09 -1.12
C PHE A 81 -8.97 5.54 -1.55
N GLU A 82 -9.18 6.44 -0.60
CA GLU A 82 -9.39 7.87 -0.86
C GLU A 82 -8.16 8.51 -1.50
N ALA A 83 -6.95 8.21 -1.02
CA ALA A 83 -5.71 8.71 -1.60
C ALA A 83 -5.49 8.19 -3.03
N VAL A 84 -5.81 6.91 -3.29
CA VAL A 84 -5.77 6.31 -4.62
C VAL A 84 -6.79 7.00 -5.54
N LEU A 85 -8.01 7.23 -5.07
CA LEU A 85 -9.07 7.90 -5.84
C LEU A 85 -8.74 9.37 -6.13
N ALA A 86 -8.22 10.09 -5.15
CA ALA A 86 -7.80 11.49 -5.31
C ALA A 86 -6.69 11.65 -6.36
N ASN A 87 -5.87 10.62 -6.52
CA ASN A 87 -4.79 10.56 -7.52
C ASN A 87 -5.15 9.70 -8.74
N LYS A 88 -6.45 9.49 -9.03
CA LYS A 88 -6.92 8.58 -10.08
C LYS A 88 -6.18 8.72 -11.42
N PRO A 89 -5.96 9.93 -12.00
CA PRO A 89 -5.24 10.06 -13.27
C PRO A 89 -3.82 9.50 -13.21
N PHE A 90 -3.10 9.76 -12.12
CA PHE A 90 -1.77 9.23 -11.87
C PHE A 90 -1.80 7.70 -11.73
N ILE A 91 -2.66 7.17 -10.86
CA ILE A 91 -2.78 5.73 -10.59
C ILE A 91 -3.17 4.95 -11.86
N MET A 92 -4.15 5.43 -12.62
CA MET A 92 -4.57 4.77 -13.87
C MET A 92 -3.46 4.80 -14.92
N ASN A 93 -2.70 5.88 -15.01
CA ASN A 93 -1.56 5.96 -15.92
C ASN A 93 -0.44 4.99 -15.53
N VAL A 94 -0.13 4.88 -14.24
CA VAL A 94 0.82 3.90 -13.69
C VAL A 94 0.30 2.48 -13.96
N TYR A 95 -0.95 2.20 -13.61
CA TYR A 95 -1.58 0.88 -13.78
C TYR A 95 -1.52 0.37 -15.23
N HIS A 96 -1.66 1.26 -16.22
CA HIS A 96 -1.60 0.91 -17.64
C HIS A 96 -0.18 0.91 -18.24
N SER A 97 0.79 1.47 -17.54
CA SER A 97 2.15 1.69 -18.07
C SER A 97 3.22 0.81 -17.44
N VAL A 98 2.97 0.25 -16.26
CA VAL A 98 3.90 -0.65 -15.56
C VAL A 98 3.38 -2.09 -15.58
N SER A 99 4.26 -3.05 -15.29
CA SER A 99 3.82 -4.44 -15.15
C SER A 99 2.89 -4.61 -13.95
N ARG A 100 1.98 -5.57 -14.04
CA ARG A 100 1.11 -5.92 -12.90
C ARG A 100 1.92 -6.24 -11.65
N GLU A 101 3.04 -6.94 -11.78
CA GLU A 101 3.94 -7.28 -10.69
C GLU A 101 4.50 -6.04 -9.97
N GLN A 102 4.84 -4.98 -10.72
CA GLN A 102 5.30 -3.71 -10.12
C GLN A 102 4.19 -3.03 -9.33
N VAL A 103 2.96 -2.96 -9.88
CA VAL A 103 1.81 -2.39 -9.17
C VAL A 103 1.52 -3.17 -7.89
N GLU A 104 1.52 -4.50 -7.96
CA GLU A 104 1.34 -5.38 -6.80
C GLU A 104 2.43 -5.13 -5.74
N THR A 105 3.68 -5.02 -6.16
CA THR A 105 4.81 -4.75 -5.24
C THR A 105 4.63 -3.43 -4.49
N TYR A 106 4.19 -2.36 -5.17
CA TYR A 106 3.91 -1.08 -4.52
C TYR A 106 2.79 -1.19 -3.48
N LEU A 107 1.69 -1.84 -3.85
CA LEU A 107 0.56 -2.03 -2.94
C LEU A 107 0.88 -2.97 -1.77
N TYR A 108 1.70 -4.00 -2.00
CA TYR A 108 2.13 -4.93 -0.94
C TYR A 108 2.97 -4.23 0.13
N LYS A 109 3.88 -3.34 -0.26
CA LYS A 109 4.67 -2.55 0.71
C LYS A 109 3.77 -1.66 1.56
N LEU A 110 2.79 -1.01 0.92
CA LEU A 110 1.84 -0.14 1.58
C LEU A 110 0.99 -0.83 2.64
N THR A 111 0.42 -1.97 2.26
CA THR A 111 -0.55 -2.68 3.09
C THR A 111 0.12 -3.52 4.16
N TYR A 112 1.35 -4.00 3.93
CA TYR A 112 2.04 -4.89 4.86
C TYR A 112 2.29 -4.23 6.22
N ASP A 113 2.83 -3.02 6.23
CA ASP A 113 3.14 -2.27 7.47
C ASP A 113 1.90 -2.03 8.34
N LEU A 114 0.73 -1.79 7.69
CA LEU A 114 -0.53 -1.64 8.40
C LEU A 114 -0.96 -2.95 9.04
N LEU A 115 -0.94 -4.02 8.27
CA LEU A 115 -1.40 -5.34 8.73
C LEU A 115 -0.45 -5.97 9.73
N GLU A 116 0.85 -5.76 9.60
CA GLU A 116 1.83 -6.18 10.60
C GLU A 116 1.55 -5.52 11.95
N GLY A 117 1.26 -4.20 11.97
CA GLY A 117 0.86 -3.48 13.18
C GLY A 117 -0.39 -4.07 13.84
N VAL A 118 -1.42 -4.37 13.04
CA VAL A 118 -2.66 -5.00 13.52
C VAL A 118 -2.41 -6.40 14.09
N VAL A 119 -1.60 -7.21 13.42
CA VAL A 119 -1.26 -8.58 13.88
C VAL A 119 -0.44 -8.53 15.16
N GLU A 120 0.55 -7.64 15.27
CA GLU A 120 1.36 -7.49 16.48
C GLU A 120 0.51 -7.03 17.68
N GLU A 121 -0.40 -6.08 17.48
CA GLU A 121 -1.32 -5.62 18.51
C GLU A 121 -2.23 -6.76 19.02
N GLN A 122 -2.81 -7.53 18.10
CA GLN A 122 -3.68 -8.65 18.43
C GLN A 122 -2.92 -9.84 19.03
N ALA A 123 -1.62 -9.97 18.76
CA ALA A 123 -0.75 -10.98 19.33
C ALA A 123 -0.26 -10.62 20.74
N ALA A 124 -0.59 -9.42 21.24
CA ALA A 124 -0.15 -8.98 22.56
C ALA A 124 -0.58 -9.98 23.66
N GLY A 125 0.38 -10.48 24.43
CA GLY A 125 0.14 -11.50 25.46
C GLY A 125 0.00 -12.93 24.93
N MET A 126 0.20 -13.18 23.64
CA MET A 126 0.22 -14.52 23.04
C MET A 126 1.65 -14.91 22.65
N SER A 127 2.01 -16.17 22.88
CA SER A 127 3.28 -16.73 22.39
C SER A 127 3.06 -17.32 21.01
N VAL A 128 3.28 -16.50 19.96
CA VAL A 128 3.18 -16.88 18.55
C VAL A 128 4.52 -16.59 17.89
N ARG A 129 5.01 -17.52 17.06
CA ARG A 129 6.30 -17.38 16.41
C ARG A 129 6.28 -16.20 15.40
N PRO A 130 7.40 -15.46 15.24
CA PRO A 130 7.46 -14.34 14.31
C PRO A 130 7.07 -14.71 12.87
N GLU A 131 7.49 -15.89 12.39
CA GLU A 131 7.15 -16.38 11.07
C GLU A 131 5.66 -16.64 10.87
N ASP A 132 4.95 -17.09 11.90
CA ASP A 132 3.50 -17.32 11.85
C ASP A 132 2.73 -15.99 11.85
N LYS A 133 3.17 -15.01 12.64
CA LYS A 133 2.62 -13.64 12.60
C LYS A 133 2.80 -13.00 11.22
N ALA A 134 4.00 -13.08 10.66
CA ALA A 134 4.29 -12.59 9.31
C ALA A 134 3.45 -13.31 8.24
N PHE A 135 3.22 -14.61 8.38
CA PHE A 135 2.35 -15.38 7.48
C PHE A 135 0.90 -14.89 7.54
N ILE A 136 0.36 -14.68 8.74
CA ILE A 136 -0.99 -14.14 8.94
C ILE A 136 -1.11 -12.76 8.28
N ALA A 137 -0.18 -11.84 8.55
CA ALA A 137 -0.15 -10.51 7.93
C ALA A 137 -0.13 -10.60 6.39
N ASN A 138 0.66 -11.52 5.82
CA ASN A 138 0.72 -11.74 4.39
C ASN A 138 -0.60 -12.24 3.79
N VAL A 139 -1.32 -13.14 4.45
CA VAL A 139 -2.64 -13.64 3.98
C VAL A 139 -3.61 -12.47 3.80
N TYR A 140 -3.72 -11.63 4.82
CA TYR A 140 -4.60 -10.46 4.75
C TYR A 140 -4.12 -9.42 3.73
N LYS A 141 -2.81 -9.20 3.62
CA LYS A 141 -2.23 -8.33 2.59
C LYS A 141 -2.68 -8.72 1.18
N TYR A 142 -2.64 -10.01 0.85
CA TYR A 142 -3.09 -10.49 -0.47
C TYR A 142 -4.58 -10.26 -0.70
N ALA A 143 -5.41 -10.45 0.32
CA ALA A 143 -6.84 -10.18 0.22
C ALA A 143 -7.11 -8.69 -0.04
N PHE A 144 -6.50 -7.80 0.72
CA PHE A 144 -6.67 -6.36 0.57
C PHE A 144 -6.18 -5.85 -0.78
N VAL A 145 -4.96 -6.22 -1.17
CA VAL A 145 -4.38 -5.79 -2.45
C VAL A 145 -5.19 -6.34 -3.62
N GLY A 146 -5.67 -7.58 -3.52
CA GLY A 146 -6.55 -8.17 -4.53
C GLY A 146 -7.83 -7.36 -4.75
N LEU A 147 -8.50 -6.94 -3.67
CA LEU A 147 -9.72 -6.13 -3.73
C LEU A 147 -9.44 -4.72 -4.30
N MET A 148 -8.34 -4.09 -3.90
CA MET A 148 -7.94 -2.79 -4.43
C MET A 148 -7.61 -2.85 -5.92
N LEU A 149 -6.87 -3.85 -6.36
CA LEU A 149 -6.55 -4.05 -7.77
C LEU A 149 -7.80 -4.32 -8.61
N ASP A 150 -8.75 -5.09 -8.07
CA ASP A 150 -10.02 -5.31 -8.76
C ASP A 150 -10.81 -4.01 -8.91
N TRP A 151 -10.85 -3.19 -7.88
CA TRP A 151 -11.49 -1.88 -7.92
C TRP A 151 -10.81 -0.91 -8.91
N ILE A 152 -9.47 -0.84 -8.92
CA ILE A 152 -8.68 -0.06 -9.90
C ILE A 152 -8.98 -0.56 -11.32
N LYS A 153 -8.96 -1.88 -11.55
CA LYS A 153 -9.27 -2.51 -12.84
C LYS A 153 -10.65 -2.11 -13.38
N HIS A 154 -11.61 -1.90 -12.50
CA HIS A 154 -12.95 -1.45 -12.85
C HIS A 154 -13.11 0.08 -12.83
N ASP A 155 -12.01 0.80 -13.10
CA ASP A 155 -11.98 2.26 -13.19
C ASP A 155 -12.38 2.96 -11.88
N MET A 156 -12.08 2.33 -10.73
CA MET A 156 -12.38 2.86 -9.39
C MET A 156 -13.87 3.21 -9.21
N LYS A 157 -14.77 2.43 -9.84
CA LYS A 157 -16.23 2.61 -9.71
C LYS A 157 -16.73 1.98 -8.42
N GLY A 158 -17.76 2.59 -7.85
CA GLY A 158 -18.35 2.18 -6.57
C GLY A 158 -17.71 2.87 -5.37
N ASP A 159 -18.40 2.84 -4.24
CA ASP A 159 -17.91 3.40 -2.99
C ASP A 159 -16.91 2.43 -2.34
N PRO A 160 -15.66 2.84 -2.10
CA PRO A 160 -14.68 1.99 -1.41
C PRO A 160 -15.13 1.56 -0.01
N ARG A 161 -16.00 2.33 0.67
CA ARG A 161 -16.55 1.97 1.99
C ARG A 161 -17.33 0.66 1.95
N GLU A 162 -18.07 0.41 0.86
CA GLU A 162 -18.78 -0.86 0.71
C GLU A 162 -17.82 -2.07 0.65
N ILE A 163 -16.64 -1.89 0.05
CA ILE A 163 -15.62 -2.94 -0.01
C ILE A 163 -15.08 -3.20 1.40
N ILE A 164 -14.79 -2.13 2.14
CA ILE A 164 -14.24 -2.21 3.51
C ILE A 164 -15.26 -2.83 4.46
N ASP A 165 -16.52 -2.42 4.41
CA ASP A 165 -17.60 -2.96 5.25
C ASP A 165 -17.83 -4.46 5.00
N ARG A 166 -17.79 -4.89 3.73
CA ARG A 166 -17.91 -6.31 3.38
C ARG A 166 -16.71 -7.10 3.88
N LEU A 167 -15.51 -6.52 3.73
CA LEU A 167 -14.29 -7.16 4.19
C LEU A 167 -14.27 -7.30 5.70
N ASP A 168 -14.69 -6.26 6.45
CA ASP A 168 -14.80 -6.33 7.91
C ASP A 168 -15.71 -7.47 8.37
N ARG A 169 -16.87 -7.64 7.74
CA ARG A 169 -17.78 -8.76 8.06
C ARG A 169 -17.14 -10.14 7.86
N VAL A 170 -16.19 -10.26 6.93
CA VAL A 170 -15.49 -11.52 6.64
C VAL A 170 -14.34 -11.74 7.62
N ILE A 171 -13.59 -10.68 7.94
CA ILE A 171 -12.34 -10.81 8.71
C ILE A 171 -12.47 -10.47 10.20
N HIS A 172 -13.62 -9.95 10.64
CA HIS A 172 -13.84 -9.57 12.03
C HIS A 172 -13.53 -10.74 12.99
N GLY A 173 -12.60 -10.52 13.91
CA GLY A 173 -12.13 -11.55 14.84
C GLY A 173 -11.26 -12.66 14.22
N SER A 174 -11.12 -12.71 12.89
CA SER A 174 -10.39 -13.80 12.23
C SER A 174 -8.87 -13.74 12.48
N VAL A 175 -8.31 -12.54 12.65
CA VAL A 175 -6.88 -12.35 13.00
C VAL A 175 -6.60 -12.97 14.38
N ALA A 176 -7.40 -12.62 15.39
CA ALA A 176 -7.27 -13.16 16.75
C ALA A 176 -7.46 -14.68 16.74
N ALA A 177 -8.45 -15.19 16.00
CA ALA A 177 -8.69 -16.62 15.87
C ALA A 177 -7.54 -17.36 15.16
N ALA A 178 -6.92 -16.74 14.16
CA ALA A 178 -5.74 -17.29 13.50
C ALA A 178 -4.55 -17.34 14.48
N LEU A 179 -4.23 -16.21 15.13
CA LEU A 179 -3.18 -16.14 16.14
C LEU A 179 -3.35 -17.20 17.23
N ASP A 180 -4.58 -17.38 17.73
CA ASP A 180 -4.88 -18.36 18.76
C ASP A 180 -4.59 -19.81 18.31
N ARG A 181 -4.77 -20.14 17.02
CA ARG A 181 -4.41 -21.45 16.44
C ARG A 181 -2.90 -21.68 16.32
N PHE A 182 -2.12 -20.61 16.18
CA PHE A 182 -0.65 -20.64 16.05
C PHE A 182 0.07 -20.47 17.41
N ARG A 183 -0.66 -20.33 18.52
CA ARG A 183 -0.04 -20.21 19.85
C ARG A 183 0.75 -21.47 20.22
N VAL A 184 2.00 -21.26 20.66
CA VAL A 184 2.89 -22.33 21.12
C VAL A 184 2.80 -22.57 22.64
N ASP A 185 2.16 -21.67 23.39
CA ASP A 185 1.96 -21.74 24.83
C ASP A 185 0.61 -22.35 25.24
N LYS A 186 -0.18 -22.84 24.30
CA LYS A 186 -1.39 -23.61 24.62
C LYS A 186 -1.01 -24.97 25.17
N PRO A 187 -1.63 -25.42 26.29
CA PRO A 187 -1.53 -26.82 26.69
C PRO A 187 -2.04 -27.67 25.53
N ALA A 188 -1.30 -28.72 25.16
CA ALA A 188 -1.71 -29.66 24.12
C ALA A 188 -3.16 -30.09 24.39
N SER A 189 -4.08 -29.75 23.49
CA SER A 189 -5.46 -30.26 23.57
C SER A 189 -5.36 -31.77 23.52
N ASN A 190 -5.68 -32.41 24.66
CA ASN A 190 -5.68 -33.85 24.77
C ASN A 190 -6.69 -34.41 23.77
N PRO A 191 -6.26 -35.17 22.71
CA PRO A 191 -7.20 -35.81 21.82
C PRO A 191 -7.61 -37.13 22.53
N GLY A 192 -8.56 -37.02 23.45
CA GLY A 192 -8.95 -38.20 24.19
C GLY A 192 -10.24 -37.97 24.97
N VAL A 193 -11.30 -38.42 24.51
CA VAL A 193 -12.21 -39.50 24.96
C VAL A 193 -13.44 -39.45 24.10
#